data_ab5cf3fe112cda9bb5185bffa23b0fcb
#
_entry.id   ab5cf3fe112cda9bb5185bffa23b0fcb
#
_cell.length_a   1.000
_cell.length_b   1.000
_cell.length_c   1.000
_cell.angle_alpha   90.00
_cell.angle_beta   90.00
_cell.angle_gamma   90.00
#
_symmetry.space_group_name_H-M   'P 1'
#
loop_
_entity.id
_entity.type
_entity.pdbx_description
1 polymer ?
#
loop_
_entity_poly.entity_id
_entity_poly.type
_entity_poly.pdbx_seq_one_letter_code
_entity_poly.pdbx_strand_id
1 'polypeptide(L)'
;MLRILLSFMLICLLASCAGRPSLNDPKLSELNLDLEEFFEGEVIAYGQFQDRFGTVRNRFKVDITGTFDGKTLILEESFVYSDKSTQNRTWTLIKLSESEWKGSAPDVIGDAKGKEIGDLFNWQYSIDLPVGGELLRVKFDDWMWLLSNDRLLNKAYVQKYGINLGEVIIYFEKIS
;
A
#
# COMPACT_ATOMS: atom_id res chain seq x y z
N MET A 1 22.58 -15.90 38.72
CA MET A 1 22.93 -14.99 37.62
C MET A 1 22.92 -15.69 36.25
N LEU A 2 23.55 -16.84 36.04
CA LEU A 2 23.59 -17.57 34.76
C LEU A 2 22.22 -17.99 34.23
N ARG A 3 21.26 -18.40 35.09
CA ARG A 3 19.87 -18.75 34.72
C ARG A 3 19.03 -17.56 34.22
N ILE A 4 19.26 -16.37 34.77
CA ILE A 4 18.55 -15.13 34.36
C ILE A 4 19.09 -14.67 32.99
N LEU A 5 20.38 -14.78 32.74
CA LEU A 5 20.99 -14.49 31.45
C LEU A 5 20.50 -15.43 30.33
N LEU A 6 20.35 -16.75 30.62
CA LEU A 6 19.81 -17.70 29.68
C LEU A 6 18.32 -17.40 29.33
N SER A 7 17.52 -16.99 30.33
CA SER A 7 16.11 -16.59 30.10
C SER A 7 15.98 -15.32 29.27
N PHE A 8 16.88 -14.34 29.46
CA PHE A 8 16.89 -13.12 28.67
C PHE A 8 17.34 -13.37 27.22
N MET A 9 18.32 -14.28 27.02
CA MET A 9 18.79 -14.67 25.69
C MET A 9 17.73 -15.47 24.89
N LEU A 10 16.89 -16.26 25.58
CA LEU A 10 15.79 -17.01 24.93
C LEU A 10 14.67 -16.11 24.48
N ILE A 11 14.38 -15.00 25.18
CA ILE A 11 13.36 -14.03 24.80
C ILE A 11 13.76 -13.23 23.57
N CYS A 12 15.04 -12.95 23.37
CA CYS A 12 15.55 -12.26 22.17
C CYS A 12 15.47 -13.11 20.89
N LEU A 13 15.40 -14.44 21.00
CA LEU A 13 15.29 -15.35 19.83
C LEU A 13 13.87 -15.45 19.27
N LEU A 14 12.87 -14.89 19.97
CA LEU A 14 11.48 -14.86 19.51
C LEU A 14 11.11 -13.54 18.80
N ALA A 15 12.08 -12.65 18.56
CA ALA A 15 11.88 -11.54 17.62
C ALA A 15 11.77 -12.15 16.21
N SER A 16 10.58 -12.64 15.88
CA SER A 16 10.24 -13.03 14.53
C SER A 16 10.46 -11.82 13.62
N CYS A 17 11.56 -11.83 12.88
CA CYS A 17 11.75 -10.94 11.75
C CYS A 17 10.68 -11.29 10.73
N ALA A 18 9.52 -10.66 10.82
CA ALA A 18 8.58 -10.62 9.70
C ALA A 18 9.31 -9.87 8.58
N GLY A 19 9.89 -10.62 7.65
CA GLY A 19 10.57 -10.08 6.47
C GLY A 19 9.59 -9.19 5.71
N ARG A 20 10.12 -8.14 5.09
CA ARG A 20 9.37 -7.27 4.19
C ARG A 20 9.93 -7.42 2.79
N PRO A 21 9.11 -7.17 1.77
CA PRO A 21 9.61 -7.06 0.41
C PRO A 21 10.72 -6.00 0.31
N SER A 22 11.60 -6.18 -0.65
CA SER A 22 12.71 -5.28 -0.94
C SER A 22 12.76 -5.00 -2.44
N LEU A 23 13.15 -3.78 -2.80
CA LEU A 23 13.42 -3.42 -4.20
C LEU A 23 14.56 -4.25 -4.82
N ASN A 24 15.33 -4.97 -4.00
CA ASN A 24 16.41 -5.86 -4.45
C ASN A 24 15.97 -7.33 -4.49
N ASP A 25 14.69 -7.64 -4.22
CA ASP A 25 14.20 -9.00 -4.34
C ASP A 25 14.27 -9.46 -5.81
N PRO A 26 14.46 -10.77 -6.05
CA PRO A 26 14.52 -11.27 -7.41
C PRO A 26 13.24 -10.95 -8.18
N LYS A 27 13.39 -10.46 -9.41
CA LYS A 27 12.29 -10.33 -10.36
C LYS A 27 11.76 -11.72 -10.69
N LEU A 28 10.47 -11.95 -10.49
CA LEU A 28 9.81 -13.24 -10.72
C LEU A 28 9.00 -13.29 -12.02
N SER A 29 8.90 -12.15 -12.72
CA SER A 29 8.10 -11.97 -13.93
C SER A 29 8.92 -11.22 -14.98
N GLU A 30 8.63 -11.44 -16.27
CA GLU A 30 9.16 -10.64 -17.38
C GLU A 30 8.31 -9.40 -17.68
N LEU A 31 7.23 -9.19 -16.91
CA LEU A 31 6.38 -8.01 -17.02
C LEU A 31 7.14 -6.77 -16.51
N ASN A 32 6.78 -5.63 -17.06
CA ASN A 32 7.19 -4.32 -16.55
C ASN A 32 5.91 -3.54 -16.21
N LEU A 33 5.89 -2.98 -15.03
CA LEU A 33 4.81 -2.11 -14.61
C LEU A 33 5.12 -0.70 -15.07
N ASP A 34 4.22 -0.13 -15.87
CA ASP A 34 4.10 1.30 -16.08
C ASP A 34 2.86 1.74 -15.31
N LEU A 35 3.05 2.49 -14.22
CA LEU A 35 1.98 2.84 -13.29
C LEU A 35 0.86 3.61 -13.98
N GLU A 36 1.22 4.58 -14.82
CA GLU A 36 0.29 5.37 -15.60
C GLU A 36 -0.50 4.52 -16.59
N GLU A 37 0.18 3.60 -17.30
CA GLU A 37 -0.50 2.73 -18.26
C GLU A 37 -1.50 1.80 -17.56
N PHE A 38 -1.13 1.28 -16.38
CA PHE A 38 -2.03 0.41 -15.61
C PHE A 38 -3.25 1.17 -15.09
N PHE A 39 -3.07 2.37 -14.55
CA PHE A 39 -4.15 3.10 -13.88
C PHE A 39 -4.90 4.09 -14.77
N GLU A 40 -4.44 4.38 -16.00
CA GLU A 40 -5.22 5.20 -16.93
C GLU A 40 -6.47 4.43 -17.39
N GLY A 41 -7.65 5.10 -17.34
CA GLY A 41 -8.96 4.51 -17.62
C GLY A 41 -9.65 3.99 -16.37
N GLU A 42 -10.39 2.89 -16.50
CA GLU A 42 -11.23 2.34 -15.43
C GLU A 42 -10.56 1.12 -14.78
N VAL A 43 -10.42 1.16 -13.46
CA VAL A 43 -9.88 0.07 -12.63
C VAL A 43 -10.84 -0.23 -11.49
N ILE A 44 -11.07 -1.51 -11.21
CA ILE A 44 -11.82 -1.96 -10.03
C ILE A 44 -10.84 -2.60 -9.06
N ALA A 45 -11.01 -2.29 -7.76
CA ALA A 45 -10.19 -2.90 -6.71
C ALA A 45 -11.05 -3.53 -5.62
N TYR A 46 -10.57 -4.64 -5.08
CA TYR A 46 -11.16 -5.33 -3.93
C TYR A 46 -10.11 -5.49 -2.86
N GLY A 47 -10.40 -5.01 -1.65
CA GLY A 47 -9.42 -5.02 -0.59
C GLY A 47 -9.97 -5.38 0.77
N GLN A 48 -9.05 -5.70 1.68
CA GLN A 48 -9.33 -5.89 3.09
C GLN A 48 -8.21 -5.36 3.97
N PHE A 49 -8.57 -4.84 5.13
CA PHE A 49 -7.64 -4.56 6.22
C PHE A 49 -7.67 -5.69 7.23
N GLN A 50 -6.51 -6.21 7.56
CA GLN A 50 -6.29 -7.24 8.56
C GLN A 50 -5.36 -6.70 9.64
N ASP A 51 -5.76 -6.82 10.90
CA ASP A 51 -4.91 -6.37 12.00
C ASP A 51 -3.70 -7.32 12.22
N ARG A 52 -2.76 -6.90 13.05
CA ARG A 52 -1.54 -7.66 13.34
C ARG A 52 -1.76 -9.04 13.97
N PHE A 53 -2.99 -9.34 14.42
CA PHE A 53 -3.37 -10.62 15.00
C PHE A 53 -4.05 -11.54 13.99
N GLY A 54 -4.16 -11.12 12.73
CA GLY A 54 -4.78 -11.88 11.66
C GLY A 54 -6.29 -11.67 11.51
N THR A 55 -6.90 -10.80 12.31
CA THR A 55 -8.34 -10.54 12.24
C THR A 55 -8.65 -9.56 11.11
N VAL A 56 -9.50 -9.96 10.15
CA VAL A 56 -10.02 -9.05 9.12
C VAL A 56 -11.00 -8.09 9.79
N ARG A 57 -10.69 -6.79 9.73
CA ARG A 57 -11.46 -5.71 10.36
C ARG A 57 -12.39 -4.99 9.41
N ASN A 58 -12.01 -4.93 8.13
CA ASN A 58 -12.83 -4.27 7.11
C ASN A 58 -12.56 -4.89 5.74
N ARG A 59 -13.54 -4.79 4.85
CA ARG A 59 -13.44 -5.10 3.42
C ARG A 59 -14.05 -3.96 2.64
N PHE A 60 -13.57 -3.77 1.42
CA PHE A 60 -14.04 -2.68 0.56
C PHE A 60 -13.87 -3.05 -0.90
N LYS A 61 -14.69 -2.39 -1.73
CA LYS A 61 -14.55 -2.27 -3.17
C LYS A 61 -14.19 -0.83 -3.48
N VAL A 62 -13.38 -0.60 -4.50
CA VAL A 62 -13.05 0.72 -5.01
C VAL A 62 -13.28 0.73 -6.51
N ASP A 63 -14.04 1.70 -6.99
CA ASP A 63 -14.07 2.06 -8.40
C ASP A 63 -13.09 3.23 -8.58
N ILE A 64 -12.19 3.10 -9.54
CA ILE A 64 -11.08 4.03 -9.77
C ILE A 64 -11.13 4.50 -11.22
N THR A 65 -11.10 5.81 -11.41
CA THR A 65 -10.93 6.43 -12.73
C THR A 65 -9.59 7.15 -12.76
N GLY A 66 -8.71 6.74 -13.66
CA GLY A 66 -7.38 7.32 -13.83
C GLY A 66 -7.27 8.17 -15.08
N THR A 67 -6.61 9.33 -14.98
CA THR A 67 -6.26 10.18 -16.11
C THR A 67 -4.80 10.58 -16.05
N PHE A 68 -4.09 10.47 -17.19
CA PHE A 68 -2.67 10.82 -17.30
C PHE A 68 -2.46 11.88 -18.37
N ASP A 69 -1.72 12.96 -18.05
CA ASP A 69 -1.45 14.08 -18.96
C ASP A 69 -0.02 14.06 -19.57
N GLY A 70 0.68 12.93 -19.41
CA GLY A 70 2.10 12.78 -19.80
C GLY A 70 3.07 13.07 -18.65
N LYS A 71 2.59 13.57 -17.51
CA LYS A 71 3.40 13.86 -16.32
C LYS A 71 2.67 13.58 -15.02
N THR A 72 1.39 13.89 -14.96
CA THR A 72 0.55 13.80 -13.77
C THR A 72 -0.51 12.73 -13.96
N LEU A 73 -0.54 11.76 -13.07
CA LEU A 73 -1.59 10.76 -12.97
C LEU A 73 -2.56 11.16 -11.85
N ILE A 74 -3.82 11.35 -12.19
CA ILE A 74 -4.89 11.62 -11.23
C ILE A 74 -5.72 10.34 -11.11
N LEU A 75 -5.90 9.86 -9.87
CA LEU A 75 -6.76 8.72 -9.58
C LEU A 75 -7.93 9.19 -8.71
N GLU A 76 -9.13 9.11 -9.25
CA GLU A 76 -10.38 9.38 -8.54
C GLU A 76 -10.91 8.04 -8.03
N GLU A 77 -10.92 7.87 -6.70
CA GLU A 77 -11.28 6.63 -6.02
C GLU A 77 -12.63 6.77 -5.30
N SER A 78 -13.54 5.83 -5.56
CA SER A 78 -14.84 5.72 -4.89
C SER A 78 -14.92 4.41 -4.12
N PHE A 79 -14.83 4.49 -2.79
CA PHE A 79 -14.86 3.35 -1.88
C PHE A 79 -16.28 3.00 -1.44
N VAL A 80 -16.56 1.71 -1.38
CA VAL A 80 -17.73 1.14 -0.71
C VAL A 80 -17.24 0.09 0.28
N TYR A 81 -17.48 0.31 1.57
CA TYR A 81 -17.06 -0.57 2.65
C TYR A 81 -18.10 -1.65 2.97
N SER A 82 -17.71 -2.68 3.70
CA SER A 82 -18.58 -3.80 4.09
C SER A 82 -19.78 -3.38 4.96
N ASP A 83 -19.67 -2.28 5.70
CA ASP A 83 -20.75 -1.66 6.49
C ASP A 83 -21.64 -0.73 5.65
N LYS A 84 -21.42 -0.67 4.33
CA LYS A 84 -22.09 0.19 3.33
C LYS A 84 -21.74 1.68 3.43
N SER A 85 -20.82 2.07 4.30
CA SER A 85 -20.27 3.42 4.26
C SER A 85 -19.49 3.65 2.97
N THR A 86 -19.38 4.90 2.53
CA THR A 86 -18.68 5.30 1.32
C THR A 86 -17.65 6.38 1.62
N GLN A 87 -16.60 6.42 0.79
CA GLN A 87 -15.58 7.46 0.85
C GLN A 87 -15.09 7.76 -0.56
N ASN A 88 -14.82 9.02 -0.86
CA ASN A 88 -14.12 9.41 -2.06
C ASN A 88 -12.72 9.91 -1.69
N ARG A 89 -11.75 9.61 -2.57
CA ARG A 89 -10.38 10.04 -2.43
C ARG A 89 -9.81 10.34 -3.80
N THR A 90 -8.99 11.37 -3.90
CA THR A 90 -8.27 11.68 -5.14
C THR A 90 -6.79 11.70 -4.85
N TRP A 91 -6.04 10.89 -5.57
CA TRP A 91 -4.59 10.98 -5.62
C TRP A 91 -4.15 11.83 -6.80
N THR A 92 -3.13 12.63 -6.57
CA THR A 92 -2.35 13.30 -7.61
C THR A 92 -0.93 12.79 -7.55
N LEU A 93 -0.50 12.03 -8.56
CA LEU A 93 0.84 11.47 -8.66
C LEU A 93 1.60 12.18 -9.78
N ILE A 94 2.82 12.61 -9.50
CA ILE A 94 3.70 13.30 -10.46
C ILE A 94 4.86 12.39 -10.78
N LYS A 95 5.05 12.06 -12.05
CA LYS A 95 6.20 11.30 -12.56
C LYS A 95 7.43 12.19 -12.53
N LEU A 96 8.42 11.83 -11.72
CA LEU A 96 9.68 12.58 -11.57
C LEU A 96 10.75 12.07 -12.53
N SER A 97 10.75 10.78 -12.80
CA SER A 97 11.61 10.08 -13.76
C SER A 97 10.92 8.81 -14.24
N GLU A 98 11.57 7.99 -15.05
CA GLU A 98 11.04 6.71 -15.51
C GLU A 98 10.69 5.74 -14.38
N SER A 99 11.30 5.90 -13.19
CA SER A 99 11.14 4.99 -12.08
C SER A 99 10.72 5.66 -10.76
N GLU A 100 10.56 6.99 -10.73
CA GLU A 100 10.30 7.71 -9.49
C GLU A 100 9.05 8.57 -9.57
N TRP A 101 8.23 8.46 -8.53
CA TRP A 101 6.98 9.16 -8.39
C TRP A 101 6.89 9.91 -7.06
N LYS A 102 6.19 11.01 -7.10
CA LYS A 102 5.77 11.79 -5.94
C LYS A 102 4.26 11.94 -5.98
N GLY A 103 3.58 11.87 -4.84
CA GLY A 103 2.14 12.03 -4.83
C GLY A 103 1.60 12.69 -3.58
N SER A 104 0.34 13.10 -3.69
CA SER A 104 -0.43 13.70 -2.61
C SER A 104 -1.89 13.26 -2.69
N ALA A 105 -2.56 13.24 -1.54
CA ALA A 105 -4.00 13.10 -1.41
C ALA A 105 -4.46 13.94 -0.19
N PRO A 106 -5.76 14.25 -0.04
CA PRO A 106 -6.24 15.15 1.01
C PRO A 106 -5.92 14.71 2.44
N ASP A 107 -5.79 13.39 2.68
CA ASP A 107 -5.50 12.78 3.97
C ASP A 107 -4.02 12.44 4.16
N VAL A 108 -3.17 12.65 3.15
CA VAL A 108 -1.73 12.38 3.19
C VAL A 108 -0.97 13.53 3.83
N ILE A 109 -0.07 13.18 4.73
CA ILE A 109 0.78 14.14 5.43
C ILE A 109 2.10 14.28 4.67
N GLY A 110 2.31 15.47 4.11
CA GLY A 110 3.46 15.74 3.24
C GLY A 110 3.33 15.06 1.89
N ASP A 111 4.44 14.59 1.36
CA ASP A 111 4.49 13.91 0.06
C ASP A 111 4.61 12.40 0.22
N ALA A 112 3.84 11.67 -0.57
CA ALA A 112 4.06 10.26 -0.82
C ALA A 112 5.21 10.08 -1.83
N LYS A 113 5.93 8.95 -1.74
CA LYS A 113 7.06 8.63 -2.61
C LYS A 113 6.89 7.25 -3.21
N GLY A 114 7.10 7.14 -4.51
CA GLY A 114 6.99 5.90 -5.27
C GLY A 114 8.24 5.55 -6.05
N LYS A 115 8.44 4.25 -6.23
CA LYS A 115 9.51 3.72 -7.05
C LYS A 115 9.04 2.48 -7.81
N GLU A 116 9.25 2.51 -9.13
CA GLU A 116 9.00 1.41 -10.06
C GLU A 116 10.29 0.66 -10.36
N ILE A 117 10.27 -0.67 -10.32
CA ILE A 117 11.38 -1.53 -10.72
C ILE A 117 10.81 -2.83 -11.30
N GLY A 118 10.93 -3.02 -12.60
CA GLY A 118 10.39 -4.21 -13.29
C GLY A 118 8.88 -4.30 -13.13
N ASP A 119 8.38 -5.38 -12.56
CA ASP A 119 6.96 -5.62 -12.31
C ASP A 119 6.44 -5.08 -10.96
N LEU A 120 7.29 -4.32 -10.23
CA LEU A 120 7.07 -3.87 -8.87
C LEU A 120 6.93 -2.35 -8.78
N PHE A 121 5.96 -1.87 -7.98
CA PHE A 121 5.88 -0.50 -7.48
C PHE A 121 5.83 -0.47 -5.96
N ASN A 122 6.71 0.29 -5.33
CA ASN A 122 6.66 0.58 -3.90
C ASN A 122 6.18 2.00 -3.67
N TRP A 123 5.17 2.18 -2.80
CA TRP A 123 4.56 3.47 -2.48
C TRP A 123 4.56 3.71 -0.98
N GLN A 124 5.12 4.81 -0.52
CA GLN A 124 5.26 5.13 0.90
C GLN A 124 4.65 6.48 1.24
N TYR A 125 3.79 6.52 2.24
CA TYR A 125 3.14 7.74 2.72
C TYR A 125 2.71 7.63 4.19
N SER A 126 2.29 8.76 4.77
CA SER A 126 1.70 8.82 6.10
C SER A 126 0.34 9.48 6.04
N ILE A 127 -0.61 9.00 6.84
CA ILE A 127 -1.94 9.58 6.99
C ILE A 127 -2.30 9.72 8.46
N ASP A 128 -3.24 10.61 8.76
CA ASP A 128 -3.87 10.72 10.07
C ASP A 128 -5.24 10.04 10.03
N LEU A 129 -5.35 8.87 10.69
CA LEU A 129 -6.60 8.12 10.80
C LEU A 129 -7.41 8.57 12.00
N PRO A 130 -8.72 8.84 11.88
CA PRO A 130 -9.59 9.06 13.02
C PRO A 130 -9.83 7.74 13.77
N VAL A 131 -9.37 7.65 15.01
CA VAL A 131 -9.53 6.48 15.88
C VAL A 131 -9.93 6.94 17.26
N GLY A 132 -11.12 6.51 17.71
CA GLY A 132 -11.59 6.83 19.07
C GLY A 132 -11.75 8.34 19.38
N GLY A 133 -11.93 9.17 18.35
CA GLY A 133 -12.05 10.63 18.50
C GLY A 133 -10.71 11.39 18.43
N GLU A 134 -9.59 10.68 18.29
CA GLU A 134 -8.25 11.25 18.11
C GLU A 134 -7.71 10.93 16.72
N LEU A 135 -6.70 11.70 16.27
CA LEU A 135 -5.98 11.42 15.02
C LEU A 135 -4.77 10.54 15.31
N LEU A 136 -4.77 9.37 14.73
CA LEU A 136 -3.66 8.41 14.79
C LEU A 136 -2.82 8.52 13.53
N ARG A 137 -1.63 9.11 13.62
CA ARG A 137 -0.68 9.10 12.51
C ARG A 137 -0.10 7.72 12.29
N VAL A 138 -0.26 7.19 11.08
CA VAL A 138 0.29 5.90 10.65
C VAL A 138 1.08 6.07 9.34
N LYS A 139 2.06 5.19 9.16
CA LYS A 139 2.81 5.06 7.91
C LYS A 139 2.29 3.87 7.12
N PHE A 140 2.06 4.06 5.85
CA PHE A 140 1.82 3.03 4.87
C PHE A 140 3.10 2.74 4.07
N ASP A 141 3.35 1.48 3.81
CA ASP A 141 4.44 0.97 2.98
C ASP A 141 3.82 -0.09 2.05
N ASP A 142 3.40 0.39 0.87
CA ASP A 142 2.65 -0.38 -0.11
C ASP A 142 3.60 -1.02 -1.10
N TRP A 143 3.37 -2.29 -1.38
CA TRP A 143 4.09 -3.07 -2.35
C TRP A 143 3.09 -3.62 -3.36
N MET A 144 3.25 -3.22 -4.61
CA MET A 144 2.37 -3.61 -5.72
C MET A 144 3.15 -4.44 -6.71
N TRP A 145 2.58 -5.55 -7.15
CA TRP A 145 3.16 -6.45 -8.14
C TRP A 145 2.21 -6.63 -9.31
N LEU A 146 2.70 -6.39 -10.52
CA LEU A 146 1.96 -6.66 -11.74
C LEU A 146 1.88 -8.18 -11.95
N LEU A 147 0.68 -8.75 -11.95
CA LEU A 147 0.44 -10.18 -12.15
C LEU A 147 0.18 -10.52 -13.61
N SER A 148 -0.44 -9.61 -14.34
CA SER A 148 -0.70 -9.62 -15.78
C SER A 148 -0.92 -8.18 -16.24
N ASN A 149 -1.05 -7.93 -17.53
CA ASN A 149 -1.24 -6.57 -18.06
C ASN A 149 -2.48 -5.86 -17.50
N ASP A 150 -3.44 -6.61 -16.96
CA ASP A 150 -4.71 -6.12 -16.43
C ASP A 150 -4.93 -6.40 -14.94
N ARG A 151 -3.95 -6.99 -14.24
CA ARG A 151 -4.08 -7.39 -12.82
C ARG A 151 -2.88 -7.01 -12.00
N LEU A 152 -3.14 -6.39 -10.84
CA LEU A 152 -2.12 -5.95 -9.91
C LEU A 152 -2.52 -6.34 -8.48
N LEU A 153 -1.55 -6.83 -7.73
CA LEU A 153 -1.69 -7.16 -6.32
C LEU A 153 -0.95 -6.13 -5.47
N ASN A 154 -1.63 -5.58 -4.46
CA ASN A 154 -1.02 -4.71 -3.46
C ASN A 154 -1.04 -5.38 -2.09
N LYS A 155 0.06 -5.22 -1.37
CA LYS A 155 0.15 -5.47 0.06
C LYS A 155 0.76 -4.25 0.75
N ALA A 156 -0.04 -3.55 1.56
CA ALA A 156 0.38 -2.41 2.33
C ALA A 156 0.61 -2.78 3.80
N TYR A 157 1.76 -2.42 4.34
CA TYR A 157 2.06 -2.55 5.76
C TYR A 157 1.70 -1.25 6.47
N VAL A 158 0.83 -1.33 7.48
CA VAL A 158 0.40 -0.19 8.28
C VAL A 158 1.19 -0.15 9.58
N GLN A 159 1.87 0.95 9.85
CA GLN A 159 2.80 1.06 10.97
C GLN A 159 2.60 2.33 11.79
N LYS A 160 2.93 2.22 13.08
CA LYS A 160 3.13 3.36 13.97
C LYS A 160 4.39 3.16 14.79
N TYR A 161 5.30 4.13 14.78
CA TYR A 161 6.57 4.08 15.51
C TYR A 161 7.38 2.79 15.25
N GLY A 162 7.35 2.28 14.00
CA GLY A 162 8.03 1.04 13.62
C GLY A 162 7.30 -0.25 14.02
N ILE A 163 6.18 -0.16 14.74
CA ILE A 163 5.35 -1.31 15.13
C ILE A 163 4.32 -1.57 14.03
N ASN A 164 4.25 -2.80 13.54
CA ASN A 164 3.21 -3.22 12.60
C ASN A 164 1.84 -3.26 13.31
N LEU A 165 0.86 -2.55 12.76
CA LEU A 165 -0.52 -2.51 13.24
C LEU A 165 -1.42 -3.46 12.47
N GLY A 166 -1.07 -3.76 11.22
CA GLY A 166 -1.84 -4.59 10.31
C GLY A 166 -1.39 -4.43 8.87
N GLU A 167 -2.16 -5.02 7.99
CA GLU A 167 -1.89 -5.07 6.56
C GLU A 167 -3.17 -4.78 5.78
N VAL A 168 -3.04 -4.06 4.66
CA VAL A 168 -4.08 -3.96 3.65
C VAL A 168 -3.64 -4.81 2.46
N ILE A 169 -4.54 -5.66 1.97
CA ILE A 169 -4.33 -6.45 0.76
C ILE A 169 -5.38 -6.00 -0.23
N ILE A 170 -4.95 -5.63 -1.45
CA ILE A 170 -5.83 -5.16 -2.51
C ILE A 170 -5.48 -5.88 -3.81
N TYR A 171 -6.50 -6.35 -4.49
CA TYR A 171 -6.43 -6.86 -5.85
C TYR A 171 -7.08 -5.85 -6.78
N PHE A 172 -6.35 -5.43 -7.81
CA PHE A 172 -6.82 -4.51 -8.83
C PHE A 172 -7.03 -5.24 -10.16
N GLU A 173 -8.08 -4.85 -10.86
CA GLU A 173 -8.39 -5.32 -12.20
C GLU A 173 -8.68 -4.11 -13.10
N LYS A 174 -7.85 -3.94 -14.15
CA LYS A 174 -8.07 -2.93 -15.18
C LYS A 174 -9.21 -3.36 -16.08
N ILE A 175 -10.16 -2.45 -16.34
CA ILE A 175 -11.38 -2.74 -17.10
C ILE A 175 -11.29 -2.17 -18.52
N SER A 176 -10.65 -1.00 -18.68
CA SER A 176 -10.48 -0.33 -19.98
C SER A 176 -9.23 0.53 -20.00
#